data_637e83b65b5f19fc3131f5070c1b252a
#
_entry.id   637e83b65b5f19fc3131f5070c1b252a
#
_cell.length_a   1.000
_cell.length_b   1.000
_cell.length_c   1.000
_cell.angle_alpha   90.00
_cell.angle_beta   90.00
_cell.angle_gamma   90.00
#
_symmetry.space_group_name_H-M   'P 1'
#
loop_
_entity.id
_entity.type
_entity.pdbx_description
1 polymer ?
#
loop_
_entity_poly.entity_id
_entity_poly.type
_entity_poly.pdbx_seq_one_letter_code
_entity_poly.pdbx_strand_id
1 'polypeptide(L)' 'VEKYRVRRRQTLESLAQRVAEKVAREGRAQALEPMPAYERRLVHIALRKNPDVTTRSVGEGERRKVTIIPA' A
#
# COMPACT_ATOMS: atom_id res chain seq x y z
N VAL A 1 4.76 16.70 15.03
CA VAL A 1 4.13 16.58 13.71
C VAL A 1 5.03 15.88 12.72
N GLU A 2 6.29 16.30 12.61
CA GLU A 2 7.24 15.63 11.74
C GLU A 2 7.53 14.19 12.18
N LYS A 3 7.68 13.95 13.48
CA LYS A 3 7.90 12.63 14.02
C LYS A 3 6.73 11.69 13.70
N TYR A 4 5.51 12.22 13.76
CA TYR A 4 4.32 11.44 13.39
C TYR A 4 4.38 11.04 11.91
N ARG A 5 4.70 11.97 11.03
CA ARG A 5 4.77 11.69 9.58
C ARG A 5 5.84 10.65 9.24
N VAL A 6 7.00 10.74 9.86
CA VAL A 6 8.08 9.77 9.66
C VAL A 6 7.65 8.39 10.12
N ARG A 7 7.09 8.29 11.31
CA ARG A 7 6.60 7.01 11.85
C ARG A 7 5.50 6.43 11.00
N ARG A 8 4.54 7.27 10.57
CA ARG A 8 3.44 6.80 9.73
C ARG A 8 3.94 6.28 8.40
N ARG A 9 4.90 6.96 7.79
CA ARG A 9 5.51 6.52 6.55
C ARG A 9 6.20 5.16 6.73
N GLN A 10 6.98 5.00 7.79
CA GLN A 10 7.64 3.74 8.09
C GLN A 10 6.65 2.61 8.33
N THR A 11 5.58 2.91 9.06
CA THR A 11 4.52 1.93 9.32
C THR A 11 3.84 1.49 8.03
N LEU A 12 3.53 2.44 7.14
CA LEU A 12 2.91 2.14 5.86
C LEU A 12 3.85 1.35 4.95
N GLU A 13 5.12 1.71 4.92
CA GLU A 13 6.11 0.97 4.12
C GLU A 13 6.22 -0.48 4.61
N SER A 14 6.30 -0.69 5.91
CA SER A 14 6.37 -2.03 6.49
C SER A 14 5.11 -2.83 6.22
N LEU A 15 3.94 -2.21 6.37
CA LEU A 15 2.66 -2.84 6.09
C LEU A 15 2.57 -3.23 4.61
N ALA A 16 2.95 -2.30 3.72
CA ALA A 16 2.92 -2.55 2.28
C ALA A 16 3.80 -3.74 1.90
N GLN A 17 5.01 -3.80 2.45
CA GLN A 17 5.92 -4.91 2.17
C GLN A 17 5.37 -6.24 2.67
N ARG A 18 4.82 -6.28 3.87
CA ARG A 18 4.23 -7.50 4.42
C ARG A 18 3.05 -7.99 3.59
N VAL A 19 2.15 -7.07 3.22
CA VAL A 19 0.99 -7.43 2.41
C VAL A 19 1.44 -7.85 1.01
N ALA A 20 2.44 -7.19 0.45
CA ALA A 20 3.00 -7.56 -0.86
C ALA A 20 3.55 -8.99 -0.85
N GLU A 21 4.30 -9.35 0.19
CA GLU A 21 4.81 -10.71 0.32
C GLU A 21 3.68 -11.74 0.39
N LYS A 22 2.64 -11.42 1.15
CA LYS A 22 1.47 -12.30 1.27
C LYS A 22 0.76 -12.44 -0.06
N VAL A 23 0.53 -11.33 -0.77
CA VAL A 23 -0.13 -11.34 -2.08
C VAL A 23 0.68 -12.16 -3.09
N ALA A 24 1.99 -11.97 -3.12
CA ALA A 24 2.86 -12.71 -4.03
C ALA A 24 2.84 -14.21 -3.74
N ARG A 25 2.86 -14.57 -2.45
CA ARG A 25 2.88 -15.96 -2.04
C ARG A 25 1.54 -16.66 -2.27
N GLU A 26 0.44 -15.98 -1.96
CA GLU A 26 -0.89 -16.58 -2.06
C GLU A 26 -1.56 -16.40 -3.42
N GLY A 27 -1.06 -15.47 -4.23
CA GLY A 27 -1.64 -15.18 -5.53
C GLY A 27 -3.01 -14.52 -5.46
N ARG A 28 -3.32 -13.82 -4.37
CA ARG A 28 -4.61 -13.15 -4.17
C ARG A 28 -4.42 -11.68 -3.89
N ALA A 29 -5.19 -10.83 -4.57
CA ALA A 29 -5.19 -9.40 -4.31
C ALA A 29 -5.68 -9.11 -2.90
N GLN A 30 -5.12 -8.09 -2.28
CA GLN A 30 -5.54 -7.65 -0.95
C GLN A 30 -5.60 -6.14 -0.89
N ALA A 31 -6.70 -5.62 -0.36
CA ALA A 31 -6.90 -4.19 -0.17
C ALA A 31 -6.39 -3.76 1.20
N LEU A 32 -5.80 -2.58 1.25
CA LEU A 32 -5.44 -1.94 2.51
C LEU A 32 -6.62 -1.09 2.99
N GLU A 33 -6.51 -0.54 4.19
CA GLU A 33 -7.54 0.35 4.72
C GLU A 33 -7.61 1.64 3.90
N PRO A 34 -8.78 2.30 3.84
CA PRO A 34 -8.87 3.62 3.21
C PRO A 34 -7.89 4.59 3.84
N MET A 35 -7.27 5.42 3.03
CA MET A 35 -6.29 6.37 3.50
C MET A 35 -6.24 7.59 2.59
N PRO A 36 -5.71 8.74 3.09
CA PRO A 36 -5.57 9.96 2.30
C PRO A 36 -4.65 9.74 1.09
N ALA A 37 -4.78 10.61 0.11
CA ALA A 37 -4.02 10.53 -1.13
C ALA A 37 -2.51 10.43 -0.90
N TYR A 38 -1.95 11.22 0.01
CA TYR A 38 -0.51 11.19 0.23
C TYR A 38 -0.03 9.86 0.83
N GLU A 39 -0.85 9.21 1.65
CA GLU A 39 -0.51 7.91 2.21
C GLU A 39 -0.60 6.82 1.14
N ARG A 40 -1.61 6.88 0.29
CA ARG A 40 -1.72 5.93 -0.83
C ARG A 40 -0.52 6.05 -1.75
N ARG A 41 -0.06 7.28 -1.96
CA ARG A 41 1.15 7.52 -2.75
C ARG A 41 2.38 6.86 -2.14
N LEU A 42 2.50 6.91 -0.81
CA LEU A 42 3.62 6.26 -0.12
C LEU A 42 3.61 4.74 -0.36
N VAL A 43 2.43 4.13 -0.34
CA VAL A 43 2.30 2.70 -0.61
C VAL A 43 2.70 2.39 -2.05
N HIS A 44 2.22 3.18 -3.01
CA HIS A 44 2.60 2.99 -4.42
C HIS A 44 4.11 3.08 -4.61
N ILE A 45 4.73 4.08 -3.99
CA ILE A 45 6.19 4.28 -4.09
C ILE A 45 6.94 3.11 -3.45
N ALA A 46 6.48 2.65 -2.27
CA ALA A 46 7.12 1.56 -1.55
C ALA A 46 7.13 0.27 -2.36
N LEU A 47 6.10 0.02 -3.15
CA LEU A 47 5.98 -1.21 -3.94
C LEU A 47 6.32 -1.04 -5.42
N ARG A 48 6.71 0.15 -5.81
CA ARG A 48 6.98 0.50 -7.21
C ARG A 48 8.00 -0.42 -7.88
N LYS A 49 9.02 -0.83 -7.13
CA LYS A 49 10.10 -1.66 -7.66
C LYS A 49 9.90 -3.15 -7.39
N ASN A 50 8.80 -3.53 -6.76
CA ASN A 50 8.55 -4.93 -6.46
C ASN A 50 7.96 -5.62 -7.71
N PRO A 51 8.70 -6.57 -8.32
CA PRO A 51 8.24 -7.21 -9.56
C PRO A 51 7.11 -8.22 -9.35
N ASP A 52 6.87 -8.64 -8.11
CA ASP A 52 5.89 -9.68 -7.81
C ASP A 52 4.47 -9.17 -7.61
N VAL A 53 4.32 -7.84 -7.44
CA VAL A 53 3.00 -7.24 -7.21
C VAL A 53 2.87 -5.94 -7.97
N THR A 54 1.63 -5.51 -8.14
CA THR A 54 1.31 -4.17 -8.62
C THR A 54 0.31 -3.53 -7.66
N THR A 55 0.12 -2.24 -7.76
CA THR A 55 -0.78 -1.51 -6.86
C THR A 55 -1.80 -0.72 -7.67
N ARG A 56 -3.00 -0.59 -7.11
CA ARG A 56 -4.09 0.16 -7.74
C ARG A 56 -4.90 0.86 -6.67
N SER A 57 -5.22 2.14 -6.88
CA SER A 57 -6.16 2.87 -6.02
C SER A 57 -7.57 2.59 -6.50
N VAL A 58 -8.46 2.23 -5.58
CA VAL A 58 -9.87 1.96 -5.88
C VAL A 58 -10.77 2.69 -4.89
N GLY A 59 -12.01 2.93 -5.29
CA GLY A 59 -12.99 3.62 -4.46
C GLY A 59 -13.02 5.11 -4.73
N GLU A 60 -13.86 5.82 -3.99
CA GLU A 60 -14.06 7.26 -4.15
C GLU A 60 -14.02 7.97 -2.81
N GLY A 61 -13.53 9.22 -2.84
CA GLY A 61 -13.51 10.09 -1.67
C GLY A 61 -12.75 9.50 -0.50
N GLU A 62 -13.35 9.53 0.67
CA GLU A 62 -12.73 9.03 1.90
C GLU A 62 -12.61 7.51 1.97
N ARG A 63 -13.29 6.81 1.07
CA ARG A 63 -13.24 5.35 0.99
C ARG A 63 -12.16 4.85 0.06
N ARG A 64 -11.45 5.76 -0.59
CA ARG A 64 -10.42 5.37 -1.55
C ARG A 64 -9.24 4.68 -0.86
N LYS A 65 -8.86 3.54 -1.37
CA LYS A 65 -7.83 2.68 -0.78
C LYS A 65 -6.94 2.10 -1.86
N VAL A 66 -5.80 1.55 -1.43
CA VAL A 66 -4.88 0.86 -2.33
C VAL A 66 -5.17 -0.64 -2.27
N THR A 67 -5.23 -1.28 -3.43
CA THR A 67 -5.28 -2.72 -3.54
C THR A 67 -3.93 -3.21 -4.10
N ILE A 68 -3.34 -4.20 -3.45
CA ILE A 68 -2.10 -4.81 -3.89
C ILE A 68 -2.48 -6.09 -4.64
N ILE A 69 -2.05 -6.19 -5.89
CA ILE A 69 -2.48 -7.23 -6.83
C ILE A 69 -1.26 -8.05 -7.24
N PRO A 70 -1.37 -9.38 -7.34
CA PRO A 70 -0.28 -10.19 -7.88
C PRO A 70 0.06 -9.76 -9.30
N ALA A 71 1.33 -9.66 -9.59
CA ALA A 71 1.79 -9.27 -10.92
C ALA A 71 1.56 -10.39 -11.95
#